data_422c19a906da728eb3bcb1db49153a08
#
_entry.id   422c19a906da728eb3bcb1db49153a08
#
_cell.length_a   1.000
_cell.length_b   1.000
_cell.length_c   1.000
_cell.angle_alpha   90.00
_cell.angle_beta   90.00
_cell.angle_gamma   90.00
#
_symmetry.space_group_name_H-M   'P 1'
#
loop_
_entity.id
_entity.type
_entity.pdbx_description
1 polymer ?
#
loop_
_entity_poly.entity_id
_entity_poly.type
_entity_poly.pdbx_seq_one_letter_code
_entity_poly.pdbx_strand_id
1 'polypeptide(L)'
;MKLITCASYFGTGSSAITDLLSEYSSVHPNNEFEFRFIHEPDGVRDLEYHLVENHNREVSGTALKRFKKVVKFNSGTWFNKKYEQYFNGKYLEISEKYIEKLTDFQYKGFWAYDLANRSKFSYYFLGIFNKINIKRNAKKASVLPKEITYCSHPTQEDFIDATQEYTHALMEVLNNDNKEFMVVDQLLPSSNTVTCFRYFKDDVKVFIVDRDPRDVYILCRTNWRYDHLFPHDSVETWCKWFRYVRESGKKQDDSRIMYLRFEDLIYHYEEYVEKVEKFIGLDSKDHVRPFTRLNPKRSVCNTQIFKRNKKFEEDIKKIEELLPEFLYDFDSVNEENIVGAETKEKGTF
;
A
#
# COMPACT_ATOMS: atom_id res chain seq x y z
N MET A 1 -13.17 2.96 -15.90
CA MET A 1 -12.32 1.80 -15.56
C MET A 1 -12.78 1.28 -14.19
N LYS A 2 -12.74 -0.03 -13.98
CA LYS A 2 -13.05 -0.63 -12.67
C LYS A 2 -11.73 -1.03 -12.00
N LEU A 3 -11.44 -0.42 -10.86
CA LEU A 3 -10.22 -0.66 -10.10
C LEU A 3 -10.48 -1.69 -9.00
N ILE A 4 -9.59 -2.64 -8.87
CA ILE A 4 -9.62 -3.66 -7.82
C ILE A 4 -8.33 -3.55 -7.05
N THR A 5 -8.41 -3.48 -5.74
CA THR A 5 -7.22 -3.46 -4.88
C THR A 5 -7.33 -4.51 -3.79
N CYS A 6 -6.19 -5.09 -3.44
CA CYS A 6 -6.05 -5.98 -2.30
C CYS A 6 -5.35 -5.21 -1.18
N ALA A 7 -6.05 -5.01 -0.08
CA ALA A 7 -5.47 -4.48 1.13
C ALA A 7 -5.23 -5.64 2.11
N SER A 8 -4.07 -5.69 2.72
CA SER A 8 -3.72 -6.77 3.65
C SER A 8 -3.06 -6.24 4.91
N TYR A 9 -2.88 -7.13 5.89
CA TYR A 9 -2.25 -6.81 7.17
C TYR A 9 -0.78 -7.25 7.25
N PHE A 10 -0.10 -7.45 6.14
CA PHE A 10 1.21 -8.05 6.00
C PHE A 10 1.22 -9.59 6.15
N GLY A 11 1.67 -10.26 5.10
CA GLY A 11 1.81 -11.71 5.09
C GLY A 11 0.49 -12.50 5.13
N THR A 12 -0.63 -11.83 4.88
CA THR A 12 -1.97 -12.45 4.96
C THR A 12 -2.47 -13.02 3.64
N GLY A 13 -1.67 -12.94 2.56
CA GLY A 13 -1.97 -13.62 1.30
C GLY A 13 -2.80 -12.81 0.31
N SER A 14 -2.65 -11.47 0.26
CA SER A 14 -3.26 -10.63 -0.78
C SER A 14 -2.93 -11.09 -2.19
N SER A 15 -1.71 -11.62 -2.40
CA SER A 15 -1.29 -12.18 -3.68
C SER A 15 -2.21 -13.29 -4.19
N ALA A 16 -2.87 -14.05 -3.33
CA ALA A 16 -3.81 -15.09 -3.76
C ALA A 16 -5.00 -14.50 -4.56
N ILE A 17 -5.51 -13.34 -4.14
CA ILE A 17 -6.58 -12.66 -4.91
C ILE A 17 -6.03 -12.07 -6.20
N THR A 18 -4.87 -11.42 -6.17
CA THR A 18 -4.28 -10.86 -7.39
C THR A 18 -3.92 -11.95 -8.41
N ASP A 19 -3.46 -13.11 -7.93
CA ASP A 19 -3.20 -14.30 -8.75
C ASP A 19 -4.51 -14.85 -9.36
N LEU A 20 -5.55 -15.03 -8.55
CA LEU A 20 -6.87 -15.44 -9.05
C LEU A 20 -7.36 -14.50 -10.15
N LEU A 21 -7.35 -13.20 -9.90
CA LEU A 21 -7.85 -12.20 -10.84
C LEU A 21 -7.02 -12.13 -12.13
N SER A 22 -5.73 -12.46 -12.07
CA SER A 22 -4.86 -12.51 -13.25
C SER A 22 -5.18 -13.67 -14.21
N GLU A 23 -6.03 -14.60 -13.79
CA GLU A 23 -6.52 -15.71 -14.62
C GLU A 23 -7.65 -15.31 -15.58
N TYR A 24 -8.25 -14.10 -15.38
CA TYR A 24 -9.36 -13.58 -16.17
C TYR A 24 -8.88 -12.77 -17.38
N SER A 25 -9.49 -13.00 -18.53
CA SER A 25 -9.14 -12.30 -19.78
C SER A 25 -9.50 -10.81 -19.80
N SER A 26 -10.52 -10.41 -19.03
CA SER A 26 -10.99 -9.01 -18.90
C SER A 26 -10.22 -8.19 -17.87
N VAL A 27 -9.27 -8.79 -17.16
CA VAL A 27 -8.51 -8.15 -16.07
C VAL A 27 -7.09 -7.82 -16.53
N HIS A 28 -6.63 -6.59 -16.26
CA HIS A 28 -5.23 -6.21 -16.33
C HIS A 28 -4.57 -6.51 -14.97
N PRO A 29 -3.68 -7.49 -14.87
CA PRO A 29 -2.99 -7.78 -13.63
C PRO A 29 -1.81 -6.82 -13.44
N ASN A 30 -1.69 -6.21 -12.28
CA ASN A 30 -0.50 -5.48 -11.87
C ASN A 30 0.00 -6.05 -10.54
N ASN A 31 0.71 -7.18 -10.64
CA ASN A 31 1.22 -7.97 -9.50
C ASN A 31 2.71 -7.69 -9.23
N GLU A 32 3.33 -6.76 -9.98
CA GLU A 32 4.77 -6.55 -9.95
C GLU A 32 5.23 -5.65 -8.79
N PHE A 33 4.31 -4.83 -8.24
CA PHE A 33 4.63 -3.91 -7.16
C PHE A 33 3.40 -3.50 -6.35
N GLU A 34 3.62 -3.11 -5.11
CA GLU A 34 2.63 -2.46 -4.25
C GLU A 34 2.61 -0.95 -4.51
N PHE A 35 1.42 -0.37 -4.70
CA PHE A 35 1.28 1.04 -4.99
C PHE A 35 0.54 1.79 -3.88
N ARG A 36 1.26 2.36 -2.92
CA ARG A 36 0.78 2.84 -1.63
C ARG A 36 0.65 4.36 -1.51
N PHE A 37 0.81 5.12 -2.57
CA PHE A 37 0.94 6.58 -2.56
C PHE A 37 -0.23 7.34 -1.91
N ILE A 38 -1.42 6.75 -1.80
CA ILE A 38 -2.57 7.36 -1.11
C ILE A 38 -2.33 7.44 0.40
N HIS A 39 -1.77 6.39 1.00
CA HIS A 39 -1.70 6.21 2.45
C HIS A 39 -0.28 6.07 3.02
N GLU A 40 0.74 6.23 2.20
CA GLU A 40 2.12 6.38 2.70
C GLU A 40 2.25 7.64 3.55
N PRO A 41 3.15 7.67 4.55
CA PRO A 41 3.51 8.92 5.22
C PRO A 41 3.91 9.98 4.21
N ASP A 42 3.40 11.20 4.38
CA ASP A 42 3.53 12.31 3.42
C ASP A 42 2.87 12.04 2.05
N GLY A 43 2.01 11.01 1.94
CA GLY A 43 1.20 10.72 0.76
C GLY A 43 0.00 11.64 0.61
N VAL A 44 -0.97 11.23 -0.23
CA VAL A 44 -2.14 12.06 -0.57
C VAL A 44 -2.98 12.43 0.65
N ARG A 45 -3.20 11.49 1.58
CA ARG A 45 -4.01 11.76 2.79
C ARG A 45 -3.38 12.81 3.70
N ASP A 46 -2.06 12.70 3.92
CA ASP A 46 -1.34 13.68 4.73
C ASP A 46 -1.32 15.05 4.04
N LEU A 47 -1.20 15.03 2.70
CA LEU A 47 -1.25 16.25 1.91
C LEU A 47 -2.59 16.95 2.05
N GLU A 48 -3.73 16.23 1.92
CA GLU A 48 -5.07 16.79 2.13
C GLU A 48 -5.21 17.39 3.51
N TYR A 49 -4.84 16.66 4.56
CA TYR A 49 -4.93 17.15 5.92
C TYR A 49 -4.22 18.49 6.09
N HIS A 50 -3.02 18.61 5.54
CA HIS A 50 -2.21 19.83 5.69
C HIS A 50 -2.60 20.97 4.74
N LEU A 51 -3.18 20.69 3.60
CA LEU A 51 -3.61 21.73 2.67
C LEU A 51 -5.02 22.24 2.94
N VAL A 52 -5.90 21.41 3.47
CA VAL A 52 -7.32 21.70 3.64
C VAL A 52 -7.69 21.84 5.12
N GLU A 53 -7.52 20.76 5.91
CA GLU A 53 -8.04 20.73 7.29
C GLU A 53 -7.17 21.53 8.27
N ASN A 54 -5.85 21.35 8.22
CA ASN A 54 -4.88 22.01 9.10
C ASN A 54 -4.06 23.06 8.34
N HIS A 55 -4.75 23.83 7.51
CA HIS A 55 -4.09 24.82 6.67
C HIS A 55 -3.49 25.97 7.47
N ASN A 56 -2.24 26.26 7.19
CA ASN A 56 -1.60 27.54 7.43
C ASN A 56 -0.43 27.70 6.46
N ARG A 57 0.08 28.94 6.34
CA ARG A 57 1.11 29.28 5.37
C ARG A 57 2.37 28.42 5.43
N GLU A 58 2.83 28.08 6.65
CA GLU A 58 4.04 27.32 6.87
C GLU A 58 3.82 25.83 6.62
N VAL A 59 2.68 25.31 7.03
CA VAL A 59 2.34 23.89 6.94
C VAL A 59 2.07 23.48 5.50
N SER A 60 1.28 24.24 4.74
CA SER A 60 0.92 23.90 3.38
C SER A 60 2.14 23.81 2.45
N GLY A 61 3.02 24.81 2.49
CA GLY A 61 4.24 24.78 1.69
C GLY A 61 5.20 23.64 2.09
N THR A 62 5.27 23.32 3.38
CA THR A 62 6.07 22.20 3.88
C THR A 62 5.49 20.85 3.45
N ALA A 63 4.16 20.69 3.49
CA ALA A 63 3.49 19.46 3.06
C ALA A 63 3.75 19.17 1.57
N LEU A 64 3.65 20.16 0.70
CA LEU A 64 3.99 20.02 -0.73
C LEU A 64 5.46 19.61 -0.94
N LYS A 65 6.40 20.17 -0.18
CA LYS A 65 7.81 19.76 -0.23
C LYS A 65 8.00 18.31 0.20
N ARG A 66 7.30 17.88 1.25
CA ARG A 66 7.36 16.49 1.76
C ARG A 66 6.76 15.52 0.76
N PHE A 67 5.58 15.83 0.23
CA PHE A 67 4.97 15.04 -0.84
C PHE A 67 5.88 14.94 -2.07
N LYS A 68 6.43 16.05 -2.55
CA LYS A 68 7.41 16.06 -3.66
C LYS A 68 8.64 15.19 -3.37
N LYS A 69 9.09 15.14 -2.12
CA LYS A 69 10.21 14.29 -1.69
C LYS A 69 9.84 12.81 -1.77
N VAL A 70 8.63 12.43 -1.33
CA VAL A 70 8.11 11.05 -1.45
C VAL A 70 7.96 10.65 -2.91
N VAL A 71 7.34 11.49 -3.72
CA VAL A 71 7.23 11.27 -5.18
C VAL A 71 8.60 11.03 -5.80
N LYS A 72 9.57 11.88 -5.50
CA LYS A 72 10.94 11.72 -6.03
C LYS A 72 11.64 10.45 -5.53
N PHE A 73 11.41 10.06 -4.27
CA PHE A 73 11.94 8.82 -3.72
C PHE A 73 11.32 7.59 -4.40
N ASN A 74 10.02 7.64 -4.68
CA ASN A 74 9.27 6.57 -5.32
C ASN A 74 9.48 6.52 -6.85
N SER A 75 9.83 7.61 -7.50
CA SER A 75 10.23 7.58 -8.92
C SER A 75 11.50 6.75 -9.12
N GLY A 76 12.39 6.74 -8.13
CA GLY A 76 13.62 5.96 -8.15
C GLY A 76 14.82 6.75 -8.65
N THR A 77 15.84 6.03 -9.09
CA THR A 77 17.09 6.56 -9.63
C THR A 77 17.41 5.86 -10.96
N TRP A 78 18.42 6.34 -11.70
CA TRP A 78 18.83 5.73 -12.96
C TRP A 78 19.26 4.26 -12.84
N PHE A 79 19.70 3.81 -11.65
CA PHE A 79 20.10 2.45 -11.38
C PHE A 79 19.08 1.64 -10.53
N ASN A 80 18.05 2.31 -9.99
CA ASN A 80 16.94 1.68 -9.27
C ASN A 80 15.65 2.41 -9.65
N LYS A 81 15.04 1.96 -10.73
CA LYS A 81 13.82 2.55 -11.30
C LYS A 81 12.61 1.99 -10.55
N LYS A 82 12.25 2.57 -9.43
CA LYS A 82 11.08 2.15 -8.65
C LYS A 82 9.78 2.25 -9.49
N TYR A 83 8.91 3.22 -9.21
CA TYR A 83 7.64 3.34 -9.94
C TYR A 83 7.80 3.76 -11.41
N GLU A 84 8.83 4.53 -11.78
CA GLU A 84 9.04 4.94 -13.17
C GLU A 84 9.04 3.77 -14.17
N GLN A 85 9.55 2.61 -13.78
CA GLN A 85 9.58 1.43 -14.67
C GLN A 85 8.17 0.89 -14.98
N TYR A 86 7.24 1.00 -14.02
CA TYR A 86 5.87 0.50 -14.16
C TYR A 86 4.95 1.51 -14.85
N PHE A 87 5.26 2.80 -14.74
CA PHE A 87 4.50 3.89 -15.32
C PHE A 87 5.07 4.41 -16.64
N ASN A 88 5.84 3.62 -17.38
CA ASN A 88 6.44 3.98 -18.65
C ASN A 88 7.24 5.30 -18.61
N GLY A 89 7.88 5.61 -17.48
CA GLY A 89 8.63 6.85 -17.26
C GLY A 89 7.78 8.10 -17.04
N LYS A 90 6.48 7.95 -16.76
CA LYS A 90 5.54 9.09 -16.62
C LYS A 90 5.14 9.39 -15.17
N TYR A 91 5.54 8.56 -14.20
CA TYR A 91 5.14 8.74 -12.81
C TYR A 91 5.51 10.11 -12.24
N LEU A 92 6.76 10.51 -12.43
CA LEU A 92 7.26 11.81 -11.96
C LEU A 92 6.56 12.99 -12.67
N GLU A 93 6.40 12.91 -13.98
CA GLU A 93 5.72 13.96 -14.77
C GLU A 93 4.28 14.18 -14.32
N ILE A 94 3.51 13.10 -14.17
CA ILE A 94 2.10 13.15 -13.72
C ILE A 94 2.03 13.71 -12.29
N SER A 95 2.94 13.27 -11.42
CA SER A 95 2.99 13.76 -10.04
C SER A 95 3.40 15.23 -9.93
N GLU A 96 4.29 15.71 -10.79
CA GLU A 96 4.67 17.12 -10.83
C GLU A 96 3.51 18.00 -11.32
N LYS A 97 2.74 17.57 -12.32
CA LYS A 97 1.50 18.25 -12.75
C LYS A 97 0.47 18.36 -11.63
N TYR A 98 0.32 17.30 -10.83
CA TYR A 98 -0.56 17.33 -9.66
C TYR A 98 -0.09 18.36 -8.62
N ILE A 99 1.21 18.39 -8.31
CA ILE A 99 1.80 19.39 -7.40
C ILE A 99 1.60 20.81 -7.93
N GLU A 100 1.80 21.03 -9.23
CA GLU A 100 1.57 22.31 -9.88
C GLU A 100 0.11 22.74 -9.78
N LYS A 101 -0.84 21.83 -10.03
CA LYS A 101 -2.28 22.09 -9.92
C LYS A 101 -2.71 22.49 -8.50
N LEU A 102 -2.08 21.94 -7.48
CA LEU A 102 -2.34 22.27 -6.08
C LEU A 102 -1.59 23.54 -5.60
N THR A 103 -0.71 24.12 -6.42
CA THR A 103 0.12 25.24 -6.02
C THR A 103 -0.45 26.53 -6.57
N ASP A 104 -0.93 27.45 -5.70
CA ASP A 104 -1.44 28.75 -6.12
C ASP A 104 -0.32 29.63 -6.68
N PHE A 105 0.80 29.69 -5.98
CA PHE A 105 2.04 30.32 -6.44
C PHE A 105 3.25 29.84 -5.63
N GLN A 106 4.44 30.15 -6.15
CA GLN A 106 5.70 29.84 -5.47
C GLN A 106 6.70 30.98 -5.60
N TYR A 107 7.62 31.07 -4.64
CA TYR A 107 8.67 32.09 -4.67
C TYR A 107 9.99 31.57 -4.08
N LYS A 108 11.09 32.26 -4.41
CA LYS A 108 12.40 31.97 -3.79
C LYS A 108 12.41 32.46 -2.34
N GLY A 109 12.42 31.53 -1.42
CA GLY A 109 12.40 31.81 -0.01
C GLY A 109 12.43 30.54 0.81
N PHE A 110 12.55 30.67 2.13
CA PHE A 110 12.57 29.54 3.05
C PHE A 110 11.99 29.88 4.41
N TRP A 111 11.55 28.87 5.12
CA TRP A 111 11.14 28.94 6.53
C TRP A 111 12.22 28.36 7.44
N ALA A 112 12.21 28.71 8.73
CA ALA A 112 13.13 28.15 9.71
C ALA A 112 13.08 26.61 9.75
N TYR A 113 11.91 26.02 9.51
CA TYR A 113 11.71 24.55 9.44
C TYR A 113 12.43 23.89 8.26
N ASP A 114 12.66 24.60 7.16
CA ASP A 114 13.48 24.09 6.05
C ASP A 114 14.94 23.83 6.50
N LEU A 115 15.40 24.53 7.51
CA LEU A 115 16.72 24.28 8.13
C LEU A 115 16.71 23.06 9.04
N ALA A 116 15.60 22.83 9.78
CA ALA A 116 15.48 21.67 10.66
C ALA A 116 15.47 20.33 9.89
N ASN A 117 14.97 20.33 8.66
CA ASN A 117 14.95 19.14 7.77
C ASN A 117 16.31 18.81 7.13
N ARG A 118 17.35 19.60 7.39
CA ARG A 118 18.69 19.38 6.88
C ARG A 118 19.55 18.64 7.90
N SER A 119 20.58 17.93 7.42
CA SER A 119 21.54 17.30 8.31
C SER A 119 22.24 18.35 9.18
N LYS A 120 22.59 18.00 10.41
CA LYS A 120 23.35 18.90 11.34
C LYS A 120 24.60 19.48 10.66
N PHE A 121 25.30 18.68 9.87
CA PHE A 121 26.48 19.10 9.12
C PHE A 121 26.15 20.22 8.12
N SER A 122 25.11 20.04 7.32
CA SER A 122 24.65 21.06 6.36
C SER A 122 24.21 22.34 7.06
N TYR A 123 23.54 22.21 8.19
CA TYR A 123 23.11 23.37 9.00
C TYR A 123 24.29 24.19 9.51
N TYR A 124 25.31 23.55 10.12
CA TYR A 124 26.51 24.24 10.62
C TYR A 124 27.31 24.87 9.48
N PHE A 125 27.49 24.15 8.37
CA PHE A 125 28.23 24.67 7.21
C PHE A 125 27.56 25.91 6.60
N LEU A 126 26.23 25.87 6.45
CA LEU A 126 25.45 27.04 5.97
C LEU A 126 25.53 28.21 6.96
N GLY A 127 25.52 27.95 8.26
CA GLY A 127 25.68 28.96 9.29
C GLY A 127 27.06 29.66 9.24
N ILE A 128 28.12 28.90 9.08
CA ILE A 128 29.50 29.42 8.94
C ILE A 128 29.61 30.23 7.65
N PHE A 129 29.14 29.68 6.52
CA PHE A 129 29.17 30.35 5.22
C PHE A 129 28.41 31.67 5.24
N ASN A 130 27.26 31.70 5.91
CA ASN A 130 26.47 32.92 6.07
C ASN A 130 27.17 33.98 6.92
N LYS A 131 27.84 33.58 8.02
CA LYS A 131 28.65 34.50 8.84
C LYS A 131 29.80 35.13 8.06
N ILE A 132 30.46 34.33 7.21
CA ILE A 132 31.55 34.82 6.33
C ILE A 132 31.00 35.81 5.31
N ASN A 133 29.88 35.50 4.66
CA ASN A 133 29.25 36.37 3.67
C ASN A 133 28.80 37.71 4.28
N ILE A 134 28.20 37.70 5.49
CA ILE A 134 27.80 38.92 6.17
C ILE A 134 29.02 39.81 6.48
N LYS A 135 30.14 39.21 6.94
CA LYS A 135 31.38 39.96 7.20
C LYS A 135 31.98 40.58 5.95
N ARG A 136 31.88 39.87 4.80
CA ARG A 136 32.54 40.24 3.55
C ARG A 136 31.77 41.29 2.72
N ASN A 137 30.44 41.23 2.73
CA ASN A 137 29.57 41.99 1.83
C ASN A 137 28.66 43.01 2.54
N ALA A 138 28.76 43.15 3.87
CA ALA A 138 27.89 44.02 4.71
C ALA A 138 26.36 43.82 4.44
N LYS A 139 25.95 42.81 3.70
CA LYS A 139 24.56 42.46 3.39
C LYS A 139 24.26 41.07 3.93
N LYS A 140 23.09 40.89 4.55
CA LYS A 140 22.57 39.58 4.91
C LYS A 140 22.36 38.76 3.64
N ALA A 141 23.19 37.75 3.40
CA ALA A 141 22.95 36.78 2.34
C ALA A 141 21.87 35.79 2.75
N SER A 142 21.06 35.32 1.81
CA SER A 142 20.12 34.23 2.08
C SER A 142 20.87 32.96 2.44
N VAL A 143 20.47 32.31 3.52
CA VAL A 143 21.07 31.02 3.97
C VAL A 143 20.74 29.89 3.01
N LEU A 144 19.57 29.97 2.36
CA LEU A 144 19.08 28.98 1.39
C LEU A 144 18.66 29.69 0.09
N PRO A 145 19.60 30.16 -0.74
CA PRO A 145 19.31 31.02 -1.90
C PRO A 145 18.53 30.30 -3.03
N LYS A 146 18.52 28.97 -3.02
CA LYS A 146 17.84 28.15 -4.03
C LYS A 146 16.55 27.51 -3.50
N GLU A 147 16.20 27.78 -2.24
CA GLU A 147 15.00 27.21 -1.65
C GLU A 147 13.75 27.86 -2.26
N ILE A 148 12.73 27.04 -2.49
CA ILE A 148 11.42 27.46 -2.98
C ILE A 148 10.40 27.30 -1.88
N THR A 149 9.61 28.31 -1.64
CA THR A 149 8.42 28.25 -0.80
C THR A 149 7.21 28.12 -1.70
N TYR A 150 6.39 27.11 -1.44
CA TYR A 150 5.10 26.89 -2.09
C TYR A 150 4.00 27.53 -1.25
N CYS A 151 3.02 28.11 -1.91
CA CYS A 151 1.79 28.63 -1.33
C CYS A 151 0.62 27.89 -1.96
N SER A 152 -0.21 27.26 -1.13
CA SER A 152 -1.32 26.43 -1.55
C SER A 152 -2.44 26.51 -0.55
N HIS A 153 -3.65 26.75 -1.01
CA HIS A 153 -4.86 26.79 -0.18
C HIS A 153 -6.08 26.36 -1.01
N PRO A 154 -6.11 25.09 -1.49
CA PRO A 154 -7.26 24.58 -2.23
C PRO A 154 -8.47 24.47 -1.31
N THR A 155 -9.66 24.60 -1.87
CA THR A 155 -10.87 24.13 -1.22
C THR A 155 -10.84 22.60 -1.13
N GLN A 156 -11.72 22.01 -0.30
CA GLN A 156 -11.89 20.56 -0.24
C GLN A 156 -12.25 19.98 -1.62
N GLU A 157 -13.12 20.67 -2.36
CA GLU A 157 -13.57 20.25 -3.69
C GLU A 157 -12.41 20.30 -4.69
N ASP A 158 -11.68 21.43 -4.78
CA ASP A 158 -10.53 21.56 -5.67
C ASP A 158 -9.45 20.52 -5.40
N PHE A 159 -9.20 20.20 -4.12
CA PHE A 159 -8.26 19.16 -3.75
C PHE A 159 -8.70 17.78 -4.23
N ILE A 160 -9.96 17.43 -4.02
CA ILE A 160 -10.52 16.13 -4.44
C ILE A 160 -10.51 16.02 -5.95
N ASP A 161 -10.94 17.03 -6.68
CA ASP A 161 -10.95 17.03 -8.15
C ASP A 161 -9.55 16.87 -8.72
N ALA A 162 -8.58 17.63 -8.20
CA ALA A 162 -7.18 17.49 -8.61
C ALA A 162 -6.63 16.09 -8.31
N THR A 163 -7.01 15.51 -7.16
CA THR A 163 -6.58 14.17 -6.76
C THR A 163 -7.21 13.09 -7.63
N GLN A 164 -8.48 13.20 -7.96
CA GLN A 164 -9.18 12.28 -8.86
C GLN A 164 -8.57 12.29 -10.27
N GLU A 165 -8.21 13.45 -10.79
CA GLU A 165 -7.49 13.54 -12.07
C GLU A 165 -6.10 12.89 -11.99
N TYR A 166 -5.37 13.13 -10.89
CA TYR A 166 -4.05 12.55 -10.65
C TYR A 166 -4.10 11.03 -10.58
N THR A 167 -5.00 10.48 -9.76
CA THR A 167 -5.16 9.03 -9.61
C THR A 167 -5.56 8.38 -10.93
N HIS A 168 -6.52 8.98 -11.64
CA HIS A 168 -6.97 8.48 -12.93
C HIS A 168 -5.84 8.46 -13.98
N ALA A 169 -5.07 9.55 -14.10
CA ALA A 169 -3.96 9.62 -15.04
C ALA A 169 -2.87 8.56 -14.76
N LEU A 170 -2.63 8.24 -13.48
CA LEU A 170 -1.73 7.16 -13.11
C LEU A 170 -2.29 5.79 -13.52
N MET A 171 -3.59 5.55 -13.27
CA MET A 171 -4.23 4.29 -13.60
C MET A 171 -4.33 4.07 -15.13
N GLU A 172 -4.57 5.12 -15.91
CA GLU A 172 -4.55 5.04 -17.39
C GLU A 172 -3.18 4.59 -17.94
N VAL A 173 -2.09 5.05 -17.34
CA VAL A 173 -0.75 4.63 -17.78
C VAL A 173 -0.47 3.17 -17.43
N LEU A 174 -0.98 2.68 -16.30
CA LEU A 174 -0.83 1.28 -15.90
C LEU A 174 -1.69 0.35 -16.76
N ASN A 175 -2.91 0.72 -17.07
CA ASN A 175 -3.85 -0.07 -17.88
C ASN A 175 -3.55 0.04 -19.38
N ASN A 176 -2.34 -0.33 -19.77
CA ASN A 176 -1.82 -0.12 -21.13
C ASN A 176 -2.48 -0.99 -22.20
N ASP A 177 -3.22 -2.03 -21.83
CA ASP A 177 -4.00 -2.91 -22.71
C ASP A 177 -5.52 -2.59 -22.68
N ASN A 178 -5.92 -1.51 -22.02
CA ASN A 178 -7.28 -0.99 -21.95
C ASN A 178 -8.31 -2.03 -21.49
N LYS A 179 -7.98 -2.84 -20.49
CA LYS A 179 -8.92 -3.79 -19.90
C LYS A 179 -9.99 -3.05 -19.09
N GLU A 180 -11.17 -3.70 -19.00
CA GLU A 180 -12.28 -3.18 -18.19
C GLU A 180 -11.92 -3.12 -16.71
N PHE A 181 -11.26 -4.17 -16.21
CA PHE A 181 -10.83 -4.30 -14.83
C PHE A 181 -9.31 -4.17 -14.71
N MET A 182 -8.84 -3.50 -13.68
CA MET A 182 -7.43 -3.40 -13.35
C MET A 182 -7.19 -3.70 -11.88
N VAL A 183 -6.27 -4.60 -11.60
CA VAL A 183 -5.83 -4.91 -10.23
C VAL A 183 -4.61 -4.07 -9.88
N VAL A 184 -4.61 -3.42 -8.72
CA VAL A 184 -3.45 -2.70 -8.17
C VAL A 184 -3.30 -3.06 -6.70
N ASP A 185 -2.21 -3.74 -6.36
CA ASP A 185 -1.99 -4.18 -4.97
C ASP A 185 -1.68 -3.01 -4.04
N GLN A 186 -2.24 -3.05 -2.83
CA GLN A 186 -2.05 -2.05 -1.74
C GLN A 186 -2.41 -0.60 -2.12
N LEU A 187 -3.25 -0.38 -3.13
CA LEU A 187 -3.68 0.98 -3.52
C LEU A 187 -4.41 1.71 -2.38
N LEU A 188 -5.19 0.99 -1.60
CA LEU A 188 -5.89 1.50 -0.42
C LEU A 188 -5.47 0.73 0.85
N PRO A 189 -5.50 1.39 2.01
CA PRO A 189 -5.17 0.73 3.28
C PRO A 189 -6.30 -0.18 3.73
N SER A 190 -5.98 -1.21 4.54
CA SER A 190 -6.96 -2.06 5.21
C SER A 190 -7.76 -1.32 6.29
N SER A 191 -7.23 -0.20 6.81
CA SER A 191 -7.88 0.67 7.77
C SER A 191 -8.28 2.00 7.14
N ASN A 192 -9.43 2.56 7.53
CA ASN A 192 -9.96 3.82 6.98
C ASN A 192 -10.15 3.83 5.45
N THR A 193 -10.38 2.66 4.86
CA THR A 193 -10.54 2.45 3.42
C THR A 193 -11.65 3.34 2.83
N VAL A 194 -12.80 3.41 3.51
CA VAL A 194 -13.99 4.17 3.06
C VAL A 194 -13.65 5.64 2.81
N THR A 195 -12.82 6.24 3.65
CA THR A 195 -12.43 7.65 3.49
C THR A 195 -11.55 7.92 2.27
N CYS A 196 -10.92 6.86 1.73
CA CYS A 196 -10.03 6.98 0.58
C CYS A 196 -10.75 6.88 -0.77
N PHE A 197 -11.97 6.35 -0.83
CA PHE A 197 -12.70 6.22 -2.09
C PHE A 197 -12.92 7.55 -2.79
N ARG A 198 -13.02 8.65 -2.05
CA ARG A 198 -13.20 10.00 -2.60
C ARG A 198 -12.08 10.46 -3.53
N TYR A 199 -10.90 9.85 -3.42
CA TYR A 199 -9.75 10.20 -4.26
C TYR A 199 -9.79 9.58 -5.67
N PHE A 200 -10.82 8.81 -5.97
CA PHE A 200 -10.96 8.12 -7.26
C PHE A 200 -12.29 8.52 -7.93
N LYS A 201 -12.24 8.86 -9.19
CA LYS A 201 -13.42 8.97 -10.04
C LYS A 201 -13.83 7.62 -10.65
N ASP A 202 -12.91 6.66 -10.65
CA ASP A 202 -13.12 5.29 -11.11
C ASP A 202 -13.87 4.46 -10.04
N ASP A 203 -14.58 3.43 -10.47
CA ASP A 203 -15.22 2.48 -9.55
C ASP A 203 -14.15 1.61 -8.88
N VAL A 204 -14.05 1.67 -7.56
CA VAL A 204 -13.01 0.96 -6.78
C VAL A 204 -13.66 -0.09 -5.90
N LYS A 205 -13.19 -1.34 -6.02
CA LYS A 205 -13.53 -2.45 -5.12
C LYS A 205 -12.28 -2.90 -4.35
N VAL A 206 -12.46 -3.24 -3.09
CA VAL A 206 -11.36 -3.57 -2.18
C VAL A 206 -11.57 -4.94 -1.56
N PHE A 207 -10.58 -5.81 -1.68
CA PHE A 207 -10.47 -7.03 -0.89
C PHE A 207 -9.56 -6.79 0.31
N ILE A 208 -10.04 -7.08 1.50
CA ILE A 208 -9.23 -7.08 2.72
C ILE A 208 -8.99 -8.53 3.09
N VAL A 209 -7.76 -8.99 2.89
CA VAL A 209 -7.38 -10.39 3.10
C VAL A 209 -6.73 -10.56 4.45
N ASP A 210 -7.27 -11.47 5.25
CA ASP A 210 -6.70 -11.89 6.52
C ASP A 210 -6.30 -13.37 6.48
N ARG A 211 -5.56 -13.82 7.50
CA ARG A 211 -4.99 -15.16 7.59
C ARG A 211 -4.80 -15.59 9.04
N ASP A 212 -4.76 -16.88 9.29
CA ASP A 212 -4.52 -17.45 10.62
C ASP A 212 -3.22 -16.92 11.24
N PRO A 213 -3.29 -16.37 12.46
CA PRO A 213 -2.13 -15.77 13.12
C PRO A 213 -0.99 -16.76 13.34
N ARG A 214 -1.27 -18.05 13.53
CA ARG A 214 -0.24 -19.09 13.73
C ARG A 214 0.62 -19.23 12.48
N ASP A 215 -0.01 -19.21 11.29
CA ASP A 215 0.68 -19.30 10.00
C ASP A 215 1.45 -18.02 9.68
N VAL A 216 0.85 -16.85 9.92
CA VAL A 216 1.53 -15.56 9.75
C VAL A 216 2.76 -15.48 10.67
N TYR A 217 2.64 -15.92 11.93
CA TYR A 217 3.78 -15.94 12.87
C TYR A 217 4.93 -16.80 12.35
N ILE A 218 4.64 -18.01 11.88
CA ILE A 218 5.68 -18.90 11.33
C ILE A 218 6.38 -18.24 10.14
N LEU A 219 5.64 -17.63 9.22
CA LEU A 219 6.24 -16.90 8.09
C LEU A 219 7.14 -15.76 8.56
N CYS A 220 6.69 -14.98 9.55
CA CYS A 220 7.50 -13.92 10.14
C CYS A 220 8.80 -14.44 10.74
N ARG A 221 8.78 -15.64 11.35
CA ARG A 221 9.94 -16.24 12.03
C ARG A 221 10.86 -17.04 11.11
N THR A 222 10.41 -17.39 9.92
CA THR A 222 11.15 -18.22 8.96
C THR A 222 11.51 -17.46 7.69
N ASN A 223 10.54 -17.10 6.89
CA ASN A 223 10.76 -16.51 5.57
C ASN A 223 11.19 -15.04 5.65
N TRP A 224 10.57 -14.27 6.56
CA TRP A 224 10.82 -12.83 6.74
C TRP A 224 11.59 -12.49 8.02
N ARG A 225 12.37 -13.41 8.54
CA ARG A 225 13.09 -13.23 9.82
C ARG A 225 14.07 -12.05 9.85
N TYR A 226 14.47 -11.55 8.71
CA TYR A 226 15.35 -10.39 8.58
C TYR A 226 14.61 -9.08 8.30
N ASP A 227 13.30 -9.16 8.05
CA ASP A 227 12.49 -7.99 7.79
C ASP A 227 12.00 -7.41 9.11
N HIS A 228 12.51 -6.25 9.48
CA HIS A 228 12.12 -5.55 10.72
C HIS A 228 10.75 -4.84 10.61
N LEU A 229 9.85 -5.33 9.75
CA LEU A 229 8.50 -4.78 9.57
C LEU A 229 7.53 -5.20 10.66
N PHE A 230 7.90 -6.18 11.48
CA PHE A 230 7.10 -6.73 12.58
C PHE A 230 7.98 -7.04 13.79
N PRO A 231 7.39 -7.15 15.01
CA PRO A 231 8.16 -7.40 16.22
C PRO A 231 8.84 -8.77 16.23
N HIS A 232 10.10 -8.80 16.65
CA HIS A 232 10.90 -10.02 16.83
C HIS A 232 11.24 -10.32 18.30
N ASP A 233 10.92 -9.39 19.22
CA ASP A 233 11.37 -9.47 20.61
C ASP A 233 10.75 -10.64 21.36
N SER A 234 9.42 -10.79 21.26
CA SER A 234 8.67 -11.89 21.91
C SER A 234 7.36 -12.19 21.17
N VAL A 235 6.80 -13.38 21.42
CA VAL A 235 5.49 -13.77 20.90
C VAL A 235 4.37 -12.86 21.42
N GLU A 236 4.46 -12.39 22.67
CA GLU A 236 3.49 -11.47 23.26
C GLU A 236 3.49 -10.11 22.57
N THR A 237 4.68 -9.58 22.27
CA THR A 237 4.79 -8.32 21.53
C THR A 237 4.27 -8.47 20.12
N TRP A 238 4.53 -9.61 19.47
CA TRP A 238 3.99 -9.93 18.16
C TRP A 238 2.46 -10.05 18.19
N CYS A 239 1.88 -10.71 19.18
CA CYS A 239 0.42 -10.81 19.34
C CYS A 239 -0.23 -9.44 19.55
N LYS A 240 0.39 -8.56 20.35
CA LYS A 240 -0.09 -7.17 20.51
C LYS A 240 -0.06 -6.40 19.20
N TRP A 241 1.01 -6.53 18.43
CA TRP A 241 1.12 -5.92 17.10
C TRP A 241 0.07 -6.48 16.13
N PHE A 242 -0.09 -7.80 16.09
CA PHE A 242 -1.07 -8.47 15.22
C PHE A 242 -2.50 -7.98 15.47
N ARG A 243 -2.89 -7.87 16.75
CA ARG A 243 -4.18 -7.31 17.16
C ARG A 243 -4.29 -5.83 16.83
N TYR A 244 -3.26 -5.03 17.13
CA TYR A 244 -3.25 -3.59 16.90
C TYR A 244 -3.50 -3.23 15.44
N VAL A 245 -2.84 -3.88 14.49
CA VAL A 245 -3.02 -3.56 13.05
C VAL A 245 -4.43 -3.89 12.54
N ARG A 246 -5.16 -4.80 13.20
CA ARG A 246 -6.53 -5.16 12.87
C ARG A 246 -7.56 -4.29 13.58
N GLU A 247 -7.36 -4.02 14.84
CA GLU A 247 -8.26 -3.18 15.64
C GLU A 247 -8.16 -1.70 15.32
N SER A 248 -6.97 -1.21 14.91
CA SER A 248 -6.81 0.16 14.42
C SER A 248 -7.62 0.43 13.15
N GLY A 249 -7.94 -0.61 12.40
CA GLY A 249 -8.83 -0.58 11.26
C GLY A 249 -10.14 -1.30 11.56
N LYS A 250 -11.06 -0.68 12.31
CA LYS A 250 -12.39 -1.27 12.55
C LYS A 250 -12.98 -1.78 11.24
N LYS A 251 -13.59 -2.99 11.27
CA LYS A 251 -14.30 -3.53 10.11
C LYS A 251 -15.30 -2.50 9.60
N GLN A 252 -15.16 -2.12 8.35
CA GLN A 252 -15.96 -1.09 7.71
C GLN A 252 -17.10 -1.74 6.94
N ASP A 253 -18.31 -1.27 7.16
CA ASP A 253 -19.51 -1.72 6.44
C ASP A 253 -19.70 -0.83 5.20
N ASP A 254 -19.17 -1.29 4.07
CA ASP A 254 -19.32 -0.62 2.77
C ASP A 254 -19.37 -1.69 1.68
N SER A 255 -20.34 -1.56 0.77
CA SER A 255 -20.57 -2.52 -0.34
C SER A 255 -19.41 -2.62 -1.34
N ARG A 256 -18.41 -1.74 -1.23
CA ARG A 256 -17.19 -1.75 -2.02
C ARG A 256 -16.05 -2.52 -1.36
N ILE A 257 -16.26 -3.07 -0.15
CA ILE A 257 -15.25 -3.79 0.62
C ILE A 257 -15.71 -5.22 0.85
N MET A 258 -14.88 -6.18 0.45
CA MET A 258 -15.06 -7.60 0.77
C MET A 258 -13.94 -8.10 1.66
N TYR A 259 -14.31 -8.65 2.82
CA TYR A 259 -13.37 -9.30 3.74
C TYR A 259 -13.25 -10.78 3.39
N LEU A 260 -12.02 -11.26 3.28
CA LEU A 260 -11.69 -12.64 2.92
C LEU A 260 -10.67 -13.23 3.90
N ARG A 261 -10.72 -14.54 4.06
CA ARG A 261 -9.62 -15.30 4.66
C ARG A 261 -8.84 -16.01 3.55
N PHE A 262 -7.51 -16.02 3.67
CA PHE A 262 -6.66 -16.77 2.74
C PHE A 262 -7.05 -18.26 2.69
N GLU A 263 -7.36 -18.83 3.86
CA GLU A 263 -7.77 -20.21 4.01
C GLU A 263 -9.04 -20.53 3.21
N ASP A 264 -10.01 -19.61 3.20
CA ASP A 264 -11.26 -19.82 2.46
C ASP A 264 -11.03 -19.92 0.94
N LEU A 265 -10.07 -19.14 0.40
CA LEU A 265 -9.69 -19.24 -1.00
C LEU A 265 -9.05 -20.59 -1.36
N ILE A 266 -8.55 -21.32 -0.37
CA ILE A 266 -7.90 -22.61 -0.56
C ILE A 266 -8.89 -23.76 -0.34
N TYR A 267 -9.62 -23.74 0.78
CA TYR A 267 -10.50 -24.85 1.20
C TYR A 267 -11.89 -24.76 0.59
N HIS A 268 -12.35 -23.56 0.21
CA HIS A 268 -13.68 -23.28 -0.35
C HIS A 268 -13.58 -22.56 -1.69
N TYR A 269 -12.60 -22.92 -2.52
CA TYR A 269 -12.22 -22.21 -3.73
C TYR A 269 -13.40 -21.86 -4.64
N GLU A 270 -14.23 -22.84 -5.04
CA GLU A 270 -15.32 -22.63 -6.00
C GLU A 270 -16.36 -21.61 -5.45
N GLU A 271 -16.72 -21.75 -4.19
CA GLU A 271 -17.64 -20.83 -3.51
C GLU A 271 -17.09 -19.40 -3.47
N TYR A 272 -15.78 -19.27 -3.15
CA TYR A 272 -15.17 -17.95 -3.03
C TYR A 272 -14.84 -17.32 -4.38
N VAL A 273 -14.56 -18.10 -5.41
CA VAL A 273 -14.49 -17.61 -6.81
C VAL A 273 -15.81 -17.00 -7.23
N GLU A 274 -16.95 -17.69 -7.02
CA GLU A 274 -18.27 -17.16 -7.32
C GLU A 274 -18.57 -15.86 -6.53
N LYS A 275 -18.22 -15.81 -5.25
CA LYS A 275 -18.39 -14.60 -4.42
C LYS A 275 -17.54 -13.44 -4.95
N VAL A 276 -16.30 -13.69 -5.35
CA VAL A 276 -15.38 -12.70 -5.93
C VAL A 276 -15.93 -12.17 -7.26
N GLU A 277 -16.33 -13.06 -8.17
CA GLU A 277 -16.95 -12.70 -9.47
C GLU A 277 -18.18 -11.80 -9.27
N LYS A 278 -19.09 -12.22 -8.41
CA LYS A 278 -20.31 -11.44 -8.09
C LYS A 278 -19.98 -10.09 -7.47
N PHE A 279 -19.01 -10.03 -6.56
CA PHE A 279 -18.63 -8.80 -5.86
C PHE A 279 -18.10 -7.73 -6.81
N ILE A 280 -17.24 -8.11 -7.77
CA ILE A 280 -16.64 -7.16 -8.71
C ILE A 280 -17.38 -7.09 -10.05
N GLY A 281 -18.29 -7.99 -10.31
CA GLY A 281 -19.08 -8.07 -11.56
C GLY A 281 -18.27 -8.64 -12.73
N LEU A 282 -17.44 -9.65 -12.48
CA LEU A 282 -16.78 -10.43 -13.53
C LEU A 282 -17.73 -11.47 -14.12
N ASP A 283 -17.60 -11.71 -15.43
CA ASP A 283 -18.26 -12.85 -16.07
C ASP A 283 -17.38 -14.09 -15.89
N SER A 284 -17.95 -15.19 -15.38
CA SER A 284 -17.26 -16.46 -15.19
C SER A 284 -16.65 -17.03 -16.49
N LYS A 285 -17.21 -16.65 -17.66
CA LYS A 285 -16.66 -17.00 -18.96
C LYS A 285 -15.29 -16.40 -19.23
N ASP A 286 -14.95 -15.31 -18.55
CA ASP A 286 -13.64 -14.65 -18.65
C ASP A 286 -12.57 -15.34 -17.84
N HIS A 287 -12.90 -16.31 -16.98
CA HIS A 287 -11.96 -17.16 -16.25
C HIS A 287 -11.33 -18.21 -17.19
N VAL A 288 -10.44 -17.73 -18.06
CA VAL A 288 -9.90 -18.52 -19.18
C VAL A 288 -8.69 -19.37 -18.83
N ARG A 289 -8.10 -19.16 -17.65
CA ARG A 289 -6.87 -19.85 -17.22
C ARG A 289 -6.94 -20.35 -15.78
N PRO A 290 -8.00 -21.09 -15.37
CA PRO A 290 -8.16 -21.54 -13.99
C PRO A 290 -6.96 -22.37 -13.52
N PHE A 291 -6.56 -22.18 -12.27
CA PHE A 291 -5.45 -22.83 -11.57
C PHE A 291 -4.04 -22.57 -12.14
N THR A 292 -3.87 -21.63 -13.08
CA THR A 292 -2.55 -21.31 -13.61
C THR A 292 -1.74 -20.42 -12.69
N ARG A 293 -2.40 -19.57 -11.93
CA ARG A 293 -1.79 -18.68 -10.94
C ARG A 293 -2.17 -19.09 -9.53
N LEU A 294 -3.45 -19.02 -9.18
CA LEU A 294 -3.95 -19.55 -7.91
C LEU A 294 -4.36 -21.01 -8.07
N ASN A 295 -3.56 -21.92 -7.54
CA ASN A 295 -3.90 -23.34 -7.51
C ASN A 295 -4.01 -23.82 -6.05
N PRO A 296 -5.23 -24.06 -5.52
CA PRO A 296 -5.43 -24.50 -4.15
C PRO A 296 -4.63 -25.75 -3.77
N LYS A 297 -4.53 -26.76 -4.65
CA LYS A 297 -3.71 -27.97 -4.41
C LYS A 297 -2.22 -27.65 -4.20
N ARG A 298 -1.70 -26.59 -4.80
CA ARG A 298 -0.35 -26.11 -4.57
C ARG A 298 -0.31 -25.24 -3.30
N SER A 299 -1.25 -24.32 -3.17
CA SER A 299 -1.24 -23.27 -2.14
C SER A 299 -1.63 -23.78 -0.76
N VAL A 300 -2.25 -24.95 -0.63
CA VAL A 300 -2.57 -25.60 0.67
C VAL A 300 -1.31 -25.82 1.52
N CYS A 301 -0.14 -25.98 0.92
CA CYS A 301 1.10 -26.08 1.68
C CYS A 301 1.44 -24.80 2.47
N ASN A 302 0.79 -23.70 2.15
CA ASN A 302 0.91 -22.44 2.90
C ASN A 302 -0.12 -22.30 4.02
N THR A 303 -1.03 -23.26 4.22
CA THR A 303 -1.92 -23.35 5.37
C THR A 303 -1.37 -24.36 6.37
N GLN A 304 -1.77 -24.21 7.64
CA GLN A 304 -1.37 -25.10 8.73
C GLN A 304 0.16 -25.33 8.84
N ILE A 305 0.95 -24.32 8.39
CA ILE A 305 2.43 -24.42 8.47
C ILE A 305 2.94 -24.49 9.89
N PHE A 306 2.18 -23.97 10.86
CA PHE A 306 2.49 -24.09 12.30
C PHE A 306 2.54 -25.56 12.76
N LYS A 307 1.69 -26.45 12.24
CA LYS A 307 1.70 -27.88 12.58
C LYS A 307 3.01 -28.59 12.17
N ARG A 308 3.69 -28.06 11.15
CA ARG A 308 4.95 -28.60 10.61
C ARG A 308 6.21 -28.00 11.26
N ASN A 309 6.07 -26.92 12.04
CA ASN A 309 7.17 -26.18 12.63
C ASN A 309 7.24 -26.35 14.15
N LYS A 310 7.47 -27.59 14.61
CA LYS A 310 7.45 -27.98 16.03
C LYS A 310 8.34 -27.16 16.96
N LYS A 311 9.40 -26.52 16.44
CA LYS A 311 10.28 -25.65 17.22
C LYS A 311 9.59 -24.42 17.81
N PHE A 312 8.41 -24.05 17.30
CA PHE A 312 7.62 -22.91 17.76
C PHE A 312 6.35 -23.34 18.52
N GLU A 313 6.25 -24.60 18.95
CA GLU A 313 5.03 -25.14 19.58
C GLU A 313 4.59 -24.35 20.82
N GLU A 314 5.52 -23.90 21.65
CA GLU A 314 5.21 -23.08 22.83
C GLU A 314 4.69 -21.70 22.43
N ASP A 315 5.30 -21.06 21.41
CA ASP A 315 4.83 -19.80 20.87
C ASP A 315 3.43 -19.93 20.25
N ILE A 316 3.15 -21.02 19.55
CA ILE A 316 1.83 -21.29 18.96
C ILE A 316 0.76 -21.44 20.03
N LYS A 317 0.99 -22.20 21.09
CA LYS A 317 0.05 -22.29 22.24
C LYS A 317 -0.26 -20.91 22.81
N LYS A 318 0.75 -20.06 22.91
CA LYS A 318 0.59 -18.72 23.43
C LYS A 318 -0.20 -17.81 22.47
N ILE A 319 -0.02 -17.98 21.15
CA ILE A 319 -0.85 -17.30 20.14
C ILE A 319 -2.31 -17.74 20.25
N GLU A 320 -2.58 -19.04 20.42
CA GLU A 320 -3.92 -19.57 20.61
C GLU A 320 -4.62 -19.01 21.88
N GLU A 321 -3.87 -18.80 22.95
CA GLU A 321 -4.38 -18.17 24.16
C GLU A 321 -4.64 -16.67 24.00
N LEU A 322 -3.76 -15.95 23.29
CA LEU A 322 -3.78 -14.50 23.19
C LEU A 322 -4.63 -13.97 22.03
N LEU A 323 -4.85 -14.76 20.98
CA LEU A 323 -5.54 -14.36 19.74
C LEU A 323 -6.66 -15.34 19.34
N PRO A 324 -7.47 -15.89 20.26
CA PRO A 324 -8.47 -16.91 19.93
C PRO A 324 -9.49 -16.43 18.89
N GLU A 325 -9.81 -15.13 18.86
CA GLU A 325 -10.78 -14.52 17.96
C GLU A 325 -10.31 -14.43 16.50
N PHE A 326 -9.01 -14.63 16.24
CA PHE A 326 -8.43 -14.57 14.91
C PHE A 326 -8.09 -15.95 14.32
N LEU A 327 -8.23 -17.01 15.12
CA LEU A 327 -7.92 -18.36 14.67
C LEU A 327 -8.88 -18.80 13.56
N TYR A 328 -8.34 -19.55 12.60
CA TYR A 328 -9.15 -20.24 11.60
C TYR A 328 -9.53 -21.63 12.11
N ASP A 329 -10.77 -22.04 11.89
CA ASP A 329 -11.28 -23.36 12.24
C ASP A 329 -10.85 -24.40 11.21
N PHE A 330 -9.64 -24.94 11.37
CA PHE A 330 -9.13 -25.98 10.50
C PHE A 330 -9.78 -27.35 10.71
N ASP A 331 -10.55 -27.53 11.78
CA ASP A 331 -11.26 -28.80 12.03
C ASP A 331 -12.54 -28.90 11.21
N SER A 332 -13.04 -27.76 10.72
CA SER A 332 -14.22 -27.68 9.83
C SER A 332 -13.92 -27.98 8.36
N VAL A 333 -12.65 -28.09 7.95
CA VAL A 333 -12.26 -28.25 6.55
C VAL A 333 -11.57 -29.58 6.28
N ASN A 334 -11.76 -30.12 5.06
CA ASN A 334 -11.13 -31.38 4.63
C ASN A 334 -10.22 -31.11 3.41
N GLU A 335 -8.94 -31.46 3.54
CA GLU A 335 -7.96 -31.32 2.45
C GLU A 335 -8.27 -32.21 1.24
N GLU A 336 -9.02 -33.32 1.41
CA GLU A 336 -9.43 -34.18 0.30
C GLU A 336 -10.38 -33.50 -0.70
N ASN A 337 -11.09 -32.46 -0.24
CA ASN A 337 -12.05 -31.70 -1.05
C ASN A 337 -11.40 -30.54 -1.81
N ILE A 338 -10.09 -30.34 -1.69
CA ILE A 338 -9.40 -29.22 -2.34
C ILE A 338 -9.35 -29.43 -3.85
N VAL A 339 -9.93 -28.51 -4.58
CA VAL A 339 -9.90 -28.48 -6.05
C VAL A 339 -8.58 -27.90 -6.56
N GLY A 340 -8.23 -28.20 -7.81
CA GLY A 340 -7.02 -27.64 -8.44
C GLY A 340 -6.40 -28.58 -9.46
N ALA A 341 -5.47 -28.02 -10.24
CA ALA A 341 -4.66 -28.82 -11.17
C ALA A 341 -3.61 -29.65 -10.42
N GLU A 342 -3.35 -30.85 -10.93
CA GLU A 342 -2.27 -31.69 -10.41
C GLU A 342 -0.92 -30.98 -10.54
N THR A 343 -0.15 -30.96 -9.48
CA THR A 343 1.15 -30.29 -9.46
C THR A 343 2.19 -31.17 -8.77
N LYS A 344 3.39 -31.20 -9.33
CA LYS A 344 4.57 -31.80 -8.67
C LYS A 344 5.30 -30.79 -7.78
N GLU A 345 5.01 -29.50 -7.97
CA GLU A 345 5.62 -28.44 -7.20
C GLU A 345 4.87 -28.22 -5.90
N LYS A 346 5.54 -28.41 -4.79
CA LYS A 346 5.09 -27.89 -3.49
C LYS A 346 5.54 -26.42 -3.41
N GLY A 347 4.63 -25.53 -3.85
CA GLY A 347 4.92 -24.11 -3.84
C GLY A 347 5.00 -23.60 -2.42
N THR A 348 6.14 -23.10 -2.04
CA THR A 348 6.29 -22.08 -1.00
C THR A 348 6.39 -20.73 -1.71
N PHE A 349 5.83 -19.68 -1.09
CA PHE A 349 5.98 -18.29 -1.58
C PHE A 349 7.42 -17.98 -1.97
#